data_664e0caf682aee05c48dbf49f2032ea6
#
_entry.id   664e0caf682aee05c48dbf49f2032ea6
#
_cell.length_a   1.000
_cell.length_b   1.000
_cell.length_c   1.000
_cell.angle_alpha   90.00
_cell.angle_beta   90.00
_cell.angle_gamma   90.00
#
_symmetry.space_group_name_H-M   'P 1'
#
loop_
_entity.id
_entity.type
_entity.pdbx_description
1 polymer ?
#
loop_
_entity_poly.entity_id
_entity_poly.type
_entity_poly.pdbx_seq_one_letter_code
_entity_poly.pdbx_strand_id
1 'polypeptide(L)'
;MTTKIELRRMTFYAYHGVAPQETRVGNTFIVDLILTAPLENAVWSDDLSDTINYATVYETVKAEMAIPSRLLEHAAGRILKALKERFPQITEVELVLSKLNPPFGGDIHSASIILIESLLSV
;
A
#
# COMPACT_ATOMS: atom_id res chain seq x y z
N MET A 1 22.21 11.36 -0.74
CA MET A 1 21.81 9.93 -0.80
C MET A 1 20.32 9.81 -1.05
N THR A 2 19.90 8.70 -1.58
CA THR A 2 18.48 8.36 -1.73
C THR A 2 18.09 7.42 -0.61
N THR A 3 16.98 7.72 0.06
CA THR A 3 16.49 6.91 1.17
C THR A 3 15.10 6.39 0.86
N LYS A 4 14.86 5.12 1.18
CA LYS A 4 13.58 4.46 0.95
C LYS A 4 13.20 3.61 2.16
N ILE A 5 11.91 3.47 2.37
CA ILE A 5 11.35 2.52 3.35
C ILE A 5 10.55 1.49 2.57
N GLU A 6 10.81 0.22 2.85
CA GLU A 6 10.06 -0.88 2.24
C GLU A 6 9.28 -1.62 3.32
N LEU A 7 7.97 -1.79 3.10
CA LEU A 7 7.11 -2.67 3.90
C LEU A 7 6.68 -3.81 2.99
N ARG A 8 7.05 -5.03 3.37
CA ARG A 8 6.83 -6.21 2.54
C ARG A 8 5.77 -7.11 3.13
N ARG A 9 4.89 -7.61 2.25
CA ARG A 9 3.90 -8.64 2.57
C ARG A 9 2.98 -8.26 3.73
N MET A 10 2.52 -7.01 3.74
CA MET A 10 1.44 -6.64 4.65
C MET A 10 0.21 -7.42 4.24
N THR A 11 -0.24 -8.33 5.11
CA THR A 11 -1.29 -9.28 4.80
C THR A 11 -2.59 -8.88 5.48
N PHE A 12 -3.65 -8.77 4.69
CA PHE A 12 -4.97 -8.36 5.18
C PHE A 12 -6.03 -9.29 4.65
N TYR A 13 -7.01 -9.61 5.49
CA TYR A 13 -8.25 -10.21 5.01
C TYR A 13 -9.21 -9.06 4.72
N ALA A 14 -9.71 -9.01 3.49
CA ALA A 14 -10.50 -7.87 3.03
C ALA A 14 -11.57 -8.31 2.03
N TYR A 15 -12.43 -7.37 1.63
CA TYR A 15 -13.65 -7.67 0.88
C TYR A 15 -13.73 -6.91 -0.44
N HIS A 16 -12.58 -6.73 -1.09
CA HIS A 16 -12.52 -6.11 -2.41
C HIS A 16 -12.90 -7.10 -3.49
N GLY A 17 -13.74 -6.68 -4.41
CA GLY A 17 -14.10 -7.52 -5.55
C GLY A 17 -15.32 -6.99 -6.29
N VAL A 18 -15.47 -7.43 -7.53
CA VAL A 18 -16.59 -7.07 -8.40
C VAL A 18 -17.79 -8.00 -8.15
N ALA A 19 -17.54 -9.29 -7.96
CA ALA A 19 -18.62 -10.27 -7.76
C ALA A 19 -19.20 -10.15 -6.34
N PRO A 20 -20.53 -10.29 -6.18
CA PRO A 20 -21.16 -10.23 -4.85
C PRO A 20 -20.58 -11.24 -3.85
N GLN A 21 -20.13 -12.39 -4.32
CA GLN A 21 -19.53 -13.41 -3.47
C GLN A 21 -18.23 -12.92 -2.83
N GLU A 22 -17.42 -12.17 -3.57
CA GLU A 22 -16.14 -11.63 -3.08
C GLU A 22 -16.35 -10.63 -1.94
N THR A 23 -17.41 -9.85 -2.00
CA THR A 23 -17.74 -8.85 -0.97
C THR A 23 -18.34 -9.48 0.30
N ARG A 24 -18.88 -10.68 0.19
CA ARG A 24 -19.46 -11.39 1.35
C ARG A 24 -18.47 -12.34 2.02
N VAL A 25 -17.69 -13.06 1.21
CA VAL A 25 -16.77 -14.08 1.71
C VAL A 25 -15.41 -13.49 2.04
N GLY A 26 -14.96 -12.51 1.24
CA GLY A 26 -13.65 -11.91 1.40
C GLY A 26 -12.53 -12.78 0.82
N ASN A 27 -11.31 -12.29 0.98
CA ASN A 27 -10.11 -12.97 0.49
C ASN A 27 -8.88 -12.41 1.23
N THR A 28 -7.76 -13.10 1.05
CA THR A 28 -6.47 -12.61 1.54
C THR A 28 -5.84 -11.71 0.49
N PHE A 29 -5.42 -10.53 0.92
CA PHE A 29 -4.71 -9.56 0.09
C PHE A 29 -3.34 -9.28 0.69
N ILE A 30 -2.38 -8.97 -0.17
CA ILE A 30 -1.03 -8.61 0.25
C ILE A 30 -0.69 -7.26 -0.34
N VAL A 31 -0.14 -6.37 0.49
CA VAL A 31 0.35 -5.05 0.08
C VAL A 31 1.84 -5.00 0.28
N ASP A 32 2.57 -4.70 -0.78
CA ASP A 32 3.99 -4.39 -0.75
C ASP A 32 4.17 -2.91 -1.10
N LEU A 33 5.03 -2.23 -0.39
CA LEU A 33 5.13 -0.79 -0.47
C LEU A 33 6.59 -0.37 -0.39
N ILE A 34 7.02 0.49 -1.33
CA ILE A 34 8.31 1.16 -1.25
C ILE A 34 8.04 2.66 -1.30
N LEU A 35 8.47 3.35 -0.25
CA LEU A 35 8.34 4.80 -0.12
C LEU A 35 9.71 5.45 -0.29
N THR A 36 9.80 6.42 -1.18
CA THR A 36 10.99 7.28 -1.29
C THR A 36 10.70 8.59 -0.57
N ALA A 37 11.58 8.98 0.33
CA ALA A 37 11.45 10.22 1.08
C ALA A 37 12.84 10.70 1.54
N PRO A 38 13.01 12.00 1.84
CA PRO A 38 14.29 12.52 2.32
C PRO A 38 14.49 12.19 3.79
N LEU A 39 15.07 11.03 4.09
CA LEU A 39 15.29 10.54 5.45
C LEU A 39 16.77 10.60 5.87
N GLU A 40 17.57 11.37 5.14
CA GLU A 40 19.01 11.42 5.35
C GLU A 40 19.38 11.88 6.76
N ASN A 41 18.64 12.84 7.32
CA ASN A 41 18.92 13.32 8.67
C ASN A 41 18.82 12.19 9.71
N ALA A 42 17.85 11.31 9.56
CA ALA A 42 17.68 10.18 10.48
C ALA A 42 18.86 9.19 10.45
N VAL A 43 19.57 9.12 9.30
CA VAL A 43 20.76 8.27 9.18
C VAL A 43 21.84 8.68 10.18
N TRP A 44 21.90 9.95 10.50
CA TRP A 44 22.94 10.50 11.38
C TRP A 44 22.45 10.87 12.77
N SER A 45 21.18 11.26 12.91
CA SER A 45 20.64 11.80 14.17
C SER A 45 20.13 10.74 15.13
N ASP A 46 19.71 9.58 14.61
CA ASP A 46 19.01 8.57 15.40
C ASP A 46 17.72 9.13 16.07
N ASP A 47 17.09 10.09 15.43
CA ASP A 47 15.90 10.76 15.95
C ASP A 47 14.69 10.35 15.11
N LEU A 48 13.66 9.80 15.78
CA LEU A 48 12.42 9.36 15.13
C LEU A 48 11.73 10.50 14.38
N SER A 49 11.84 11.73 14.84
CA SER A 49 11.25 12.89 14.18
C SER A 49 11.84 13.19 12.80
N ASP A 50 13.02 12.65 12.50
CA ASP A 50 13.70 12.83 11.22
C ASP A 50 13.35 11.77 10.19
N THR A 51 12.47 10.85 10.52
CA THR A 51 12.05 9.77 9.62
C THR A 51 10.54 9.67 9.53
N ILE A 52 10.08 8.68 8.77
CA ILE A 52 8.67 8.27 8.72
C ILE A 52 8.54 7.02 9.60
N ASN A 53 7.61 7.07 10.55
CA ASN A 53 7.31 5.90 11.39
C ASN A 53 6.53 4.88 10.54
N TYR A 54 7.18 3.77 10.17
CA TYR A 54 6.55 2.75 9.33
C TYR A 54 5.39 2.03 10.02
N ALA A 55 5.32 2.05 11.35
CA ALA A 55 4.15 1.53 12.05
C ALA A 55 2.90 2.37 11.74
N THR A 56 3.06 3.69 11.64
CA THR A 56 1.98 4.59 11.25
C THR A 56 1.61 4.39 9.77
N VAL A 57 2.59 4.11 8.91
CA VAL A 57 2.34 3.74 7.51
C VAL A 57 1.48 2.47 7.45
N TYR A 58 1.85 1.44 8.20
CA TYR A 58 1.09 0.20 8.28
C TYR A 58 -0.36 0.45 8.69
N GLU A 59 -0.58 1.24 9.75
CA GLU A 59 -1.93 1.56 10.22
C GLU A 59 -2.75 2.33 9.17
N THR A 60 -2.11 3.19 8.41
CA THR A 60 -2.76 3.92 7.31
C THR A 60 -3.22 2.95 6.22
N VAL A 61 -2.36 2.03 5.81
CA VAL A 61 -2.70 0.99 4.82
C VAL A 61 -3.84 0.11 5.34
N LYS A 62 -3.74 -0.33 6.59
CA LYS A 62 -4.74 -1.18 7.22
C LYS A 62 -6.13 -0.53 7.23
N ALA A 63 -6.20 0.75 7.56
CA ALA A 63 -7.47 1.48 7.59
C ALA A 63 -8.12 1.53 6.21
N GLU A 64 -7.32 1.77 5.16
CA GLU A 64 -7.84 1.82 3.78
C GLU A 64 -8.24 0.42 3.29
N MET A 65 -7.49 -0.61 3.64
CA MET A 65 -7.81 -1.99 3.25
C MET A 65 -9.12 -2.48 3.87
N ALA A 66 -9.53 -1.93 5.00
CA ALA A 66 -10.78 -2.28 5.68
C ALA A 66 -12.03 -1.77 4.94
N ILE A 67 -11.89 -0.83 4.03
CA ILE A 67 -12.99 -0.26 3.25
C ILE A 67 -13.08 -1.01 1.92
N PRO A 68 -14.19 -1.71 1.61
CA PRO A 68 -14.30 -2.47 0.37
C PRO A 68 -14.25 -1.56 -0.87
N SER A 69 -13.55 -2.03 -1.89
CA SER A 69 -13.59 -1.47 -3.25
C SER A 69 -13.92 -2.58 -4.22
N ARG A 70 -14.55 -2.24 -5.34
CA ARG A 70 -14.83 -3.21 -6.40
C ARG A 70 -13.55 -3.60 -7.15
N LEU A 71 -12.69 -2.63 -7.38
CA LEU A 71 -11.45 -2.83 -8.14
C LEU A 71 -10.22 -2.69 -7.24
N LEU A 72 -9.20 -3.51 -7.49
CA LEU A 72 -7.91 -3.39 -6.81
C LEU A 72 -7.28 -2.02 -7.05
N GLU A 73 -7.39 -1.50 -8.26
CA GLU A 73 -6.90 -0.18 -8.64
C GLU A 73 -7.49 0.91 -7.75
N HIS A 74 -8.77 0.82 -7.45
CA HIS A 74 -9.45 1.81 -6.61
C HIS A 74 -8.96 1.72 -5.15
N ALA A 75 -8.85 0.52 -4.61
CA ALA A 75 -8.31 0.32 -3.26
C ALA A 75 -6.86 0.84 -3.16
N ALA A 76 -6.03 0.52 -4.15
CA ALA A 76 -4.65 0.99 -4.21
C ALA A 76 -4.59 2.52 -4.33
N GLY A 77 -5.45 3.11 -5.12
CA GLY A 77 -5.55 4.58 -5.26
C GLY A 77 -5.90 5.26 -3.94
N ARG A 78 -6.81 4.66 -3.15
CA ARG A 78 -7.15 5.19 -1.83
C ARG A 78 -5.96 5.12 -0.87
N ILE A 79 -5.20 4.02 -0.90
CA ILE A 79 -3.99 3.89 -0.10
C ILE A 79 -2.98 4.98 -0.49
N LEU A 80 -2.75 5.15 -1.80
CA LEU A 80 -1.83 6.16 -2.32
C LEU A 80 -2.23 7.57 -1.85
N LYS A 81 -3.51 7.90 -1.96
CA LYS A 81 -4.04 9.20 -1.53
C LYS A 81 -3.84 9.42 -0.03
N ALA A 82 -4.15 8.43 0.78
CA ALA A 82 -3.99 8.51 2.23
C ALA A 82 -2.53 8.70 2.63
N LEU A 83 -1.61 8.00 1.96
CA LEU A 83 -0.18 8.14 2.21
C LEU A 83 0.31 9.54 1.83
N LYS A 84 -0.13 10.06 0.69
CA LYS A 84 0.23 11.41 0.23
C LYS A 84 -0.24 12.48 1.21
N GLU A 85 -1.45 12.36 1.71
CA GLU A 85 -2.03 13.32 2.65
C GLU A 85 -1.35 13.27 4.03
N ARG A 86 -1.07 12.05 4.52
CA ARG A 86 -0.55 11.85 5.86
C ARG A 86 0.97 12.05 5.96
N PHE A 87 1.68 11.76 4.90
CA PHE A 87 3.15 11.82 4.86
C PHE A 87 3.60 12.69 3.68
N PRO A 88 3.45 14.02 3.80
CA PRO A 88 3.75 14.92 2.67
C PRO A 88 5.22 14.92 2.23
N GLN A 89 6.12 14.39 3.06
CA GLN A 89 7.54 14.27 2.73
C GLN A 89 7.84 13.15 1.73
N ILE A 90 6.89 12.27 1.45
CA ILE A 90 7.07 11.19 0.46
C ILE A 90 7.15 11.80 -0.94
N THR A 91 8.18 11.42 -1.69
CA THR A 91 8.38 11.91 -3.06
C THR A 91 7.99 10.89 -4.13
N GLU A 92 8.02 9.60 -3.80
CA GLU A 92 7.62 8.54 -4.73
C GLU A 92 7.07 7.35 -3.95
N VAL A 93 6.06 6.71 -4.53
CA VAL A 93 5.47 5.48 -3.99
C VAL A 93 5.48 4.42 -5.07
N GLU A 94 5.94 3.22 -4.71
CA GLU A 94 5.70 2.01 -5.48
C GLU A 94 4.85 1.09 -4.61
N LEU A 95 3.66 0.76 -5.11
CA LEU A 95 2.67 -0.02 -4.37
C LEU A 95 2.24 -1.22 -5.21
N VAL A 96 2.29 -2.41 -4.62
CA VAL A 96 1.79 -3.63 -5.24
C VAL A 96 0.67 -4.16 -4.35
N LEU A 97 -0.54 -4.25 -4.90
CA LEU A 97 -1.69 -4.83 -4.22
C LEU A 97 -2.07 -6.13 -4.91
N SER A 98 -1.98 -7.22 -4.17
CA SER A 98 -2.18 -8.57 -4.69
C SER A 98 -3.42 -9.22 -4.05
N LYS A 99 -4.21 -9.89 -4.87
CA LYS A 99 -5.30 -10.76 -4.43
C LYS A 99 -4.83 -12.21 -4.60
N LEU A 100 -4.85 -12.98 -3.53
CA LEU A 100 -4.48 -14.39 -3.58
C LEU A 100 -5.65 -15.22 -4.13
N ASN A 101 -5.33 -16.26 -4.87
CA ASN A 101 -6.31 -17.21 -5.41
C ASN A 101 -7.54 -16.50 -5.99
N PRO A 102 -7.37 -15.65 -7.01
CA PRO A 102 -8.51 -14.92 -7.56
C PRO A 102 -9.56 -15.89 -8.11
N PRO A 103 -10.85 -15.65 -7.79
CA PRO A 103 -11.91 -16.65 -8.01
C PRO A 103 -12.47 -16.62 -9.43
N PHE A 104 -11.65 -16.91 -10.44
CA PHE A 104 -12.10 -16.97 -11.83
C PHE A 104 -11.88 -18.34 -12.48
N GLY A 105 -11.51 -19.36 -11.68
CA GLY A 105 -11.38 -20.75 -12.15
C GLY A 105 -10.03 -21.11 -12.76
N GLY A 106 -9.10 -20.16 -12.85
CA GLY A 106 -7.76 -20.42 -13.33
C GLY A 106 -6.82 -20.92 -12.24
N ASP A 107 -5.78 -21.63 -12.63
CA ASP A 107 -4.72 -22.08 -11.72
C ASP A 107 -3.66 -20.97 -11.64
N ILE A 108 -3.88 -20.00 -10.74
CA ILE A 108 -3.02 -18.85 -10.58
C ILE A 108 -2.88 -18.52 -9.08
N HIS A 109 -1.66 -18.27 -8.64
CA HIS A 109 -1.37 -17.95 -7.25
C HIS A 109 -1.99 -16.62 -6.84
N SER A 110 -1.80 -15.59 -7.64
CA SER A 110 -2.25 -14.24 -7.30
C SER A 110 -2.39 -13.39 -8.55
N ALA A 111 -3.17 -12.34 -8.44
CA ALA A 111 -3.23 -11.27 -9.41
C ALA A 111 -2.92 -9.97 -8.69
N SER A 112 -2.13 -9.10 -9.31
CA SER A 112 -1.67 -7.87 -8.68
C SER A 112 -1.87 -6.68 -9.59
N ILE A 113 -2.07 -5.52 -8.98
CA ILE A 113 -1.89 -4.24 -9.65
C ILE A 113 -0.67 -3.54 -9.04
N ILE A 114 0.05 -2.82 -9.86
CA ILE A 114 1.27 -2.12 -9.45
C ILE A 114 1.09 -0.65 -9.81
N LEU A 115 1.21 0.22 -8.80
CA LEU A 115 1.19 1.67 -8.99
C LEU A 115 2.58 2.22 -8.67
N ILE A 116 3.11 3.01 -9.58
CA ILE A 116 4.34 3.77 -9.37
C ILE A 116 4.01 5.22 -9.61
N GLU A 117 4.10 6.04 -8.57
CA GLU A 117 3.66 7.43 -8.62
C GLU A 117 4.71 8.36 -8.04
N SER A 118 5.06 9.39 -8.80
CA SER A 118 5.83 10.52 -8.28
C SER A 118 4.87 11.50 -7.64
N LEU A 119 5.14 11.86 -6.39
CA LEU A 119 4.34 12.80 -5.62
C LEU A 119 4.93 14.21 -5.61
N LEU A 120 6.02 14.43 -6.36
CA LEU A 120 6.63 15.74 -6.47
C LEU A 120 5.68 16.67 -7.23
N SER A 121 5.41 17.83 -6.64
CA SER A 121 4.69 18.90 -7.31
C SER A 121 5.63 19.55 -8.34
N VAL A 122 5.13 19.74 -9.55
CA VAL A 122 5.87 20.41 -10.62
C VAL A 122 5.44 21.87 -10.67
#